data_2284c9324512281fc0a626f3b8fcd72b
#
_entry.id   2284c9324512281fc0a626f3b8fcd72b
#
_cell.length_a   1.000
_cell.length_b   1.000
_cell.length_c   1.000
_cell.angle_alpha   90.00
_cell.angle_beta   90.00
_cell.angle_gamma   90.00
#
_symmetry.space_group_name_H-M   'P 1'
#
loop_
_entity.id
_entity.type
_entity.pdbx_description
1 polymer ?
#
loop_
_entity_poly.entity_id
_entity_poly.type
_entity_poly.pdbx_seq_one_letter_code
_entity_poly.pdbx_strand_id
1 'polypeptide(L)'
;MPVLQLPARFTRLRAMIVKEIWALLRDPKSRIVLVLPPLIQLFIFTFATTLDVKNVDIGLVDRSGGVHAQELLQRVEGSPRFRDVIVLPSMAAMEQAIDEQQVLAAIVIQDDFDQRLARGQSATLGLVLDGRRSNAAQI
;
A
#
# COMPACT_ATOMS: atom_id res chain seq x y z
N MET A 1 31.26 -22.29 45.42
CA MET A 1 30.36 -21.80 44.34
C MET A 1 29.25 -22.84 44.17
N PRO A 2 27.98 -22.54 44.48
CA PRO A 2 26.90 -23.49 44.30
C PRO A 2 26.61 -23.60 42.78
N VAL A 3 26.87 -24.78 42.22
CA VAL A 3 26.45 -25.13 40.89
C VAL A 3 24.92 -25.19 40.90
N LEU A 4 24.29 -24.30 40.18
CA LEU A 4 22.83 -24.24 40.03
C LEU A 4 22.37 -25.56 39.37
N GLN A 5 21.97 -26.54 40.20
CA GLN A 5 21.38 -27.78 39.68
C GLN A 5 20.01 -27.48 39.16
N LEU A 6 19.91 -27.28 37.84
CA LEU A 6 18.63 -27.25 37.15
C LEU A 6 17.82 -28.49 37.50
N PRO A 7 16.53 -28.36 37.89
CA PRO A 7 15.72 -29.50 38.30
C PRO A 7 15.69 -30.55 37.18
N ALA A 8 15.83 -31.82 37.58
CA ALA A 8 15.98 -32.96 36.65
C ALA A 8 14.92 -33.01 35.50
N ARG A 9 13.82 -32.34 35.70
CA ARG A 9 12.76 -32.18 34.70
C ARG A 9 13.20 -31.28 33.52
N PHE A 10 13.94 -30.20 33.79
CA PHE A 10 14.43 -29.29 32.73
C PHE A 10 15.56 -29.91 31.90
N THR A 11 16.43 -30.71 32.53
CA THR A 11 17.49 -31.43 31.79
C THR A 11 16.91 -32.49 30.87
N ARG A 12 15.89 -33.20 31.32
CA ARG A 12 15.17 -34.21 30.49
C ARG A 12 14.42 -33.54 29.34
N LEU A 13 13.69 -32.43 29.60
CA LEU A 13 12.98 -31.69 28.59
C LEU A 13 13.94 -31.12 27.50
N ARG A 14 15.06 -30.53 27.92
CA ARG A 14 16.10 -30.08 27.01
C ARG A 14 16.66 -31.21 26.14
N ALA A 15 16.96 -32.34 26.74
CA ALA A 15 17.48 -33.52 26.02
C ALA A 15 16.44 -34.04 24.98
N MET A 16 15.15 -34.03 25.34
CA MET A 16 14.08 -34.39 24.40
C MET A 16 13.97 -33.40 23.24
N ILE A 17 13.96 -32.09 23.52
CA ILE A 17 13.90 -31.05 22.49
C ILE A 17 15.09 -31.18 21.54
N VAL A 18 16.28 -31.31 22.05
CA VAL A 18 17.50 -31.42 21.23
C VAL A 18 17.43 -32.70 20.37
N LYS A 19 17.00 -33.81 20.94
CA LYS A 19 16.82 -35.08 20.19
C LYS A 19 15.82 -34.90 19.05
N GLU A 20 14.65 -34.29 19.30
CA GLU A 20 13.62 -34.11 18.29
C GLU A 20 14.08 -33.14 17.17
N ILE A 21 14.79 -32.05 17.53
CA ILE A 21 15.38 -31.15 16.53
C ILE A 21 16.38 -31.86 15.64
N TRP A 22 17.27 -32.69 16.24
CA TRP A 22 18.21 -33.51 15.45
C TRP A 22 17.53 -34.54 14.58
N ALA A 23 16.44 -35.17 15.04
CA ALA A 23 15.65 -36.08 14.26
C ALA A 23 15.00 -35.41 13.05
N LEU A 24 14.40 -34.24 13.25
CA LEU A 24 13.81 -33.40 12.17
C LEU A 24 14.86 -32.97 11.14
N LEU A 25 16.03 -32.54 11.61
CA LEU A 25 17.11 -32.07 10.72
C LEU A 25 17.77 -33.23 9.95
N ARG A 26 17.68 -34.48 10.45
CA ARG A 26 18.28 -35.62 9.83
C ARG A 26 17.37 -36.32 8.78
N ASP A 27 16.06 -36.10 8.90
CA ASP A 27 15.11 -36.63 7.93
C ASP A 27 14.91 -35.65 6.77
N PRO A 28 15.24 -36.02 5.51
CA PRO A 28 15.10 -35.12 4.35
C PRO A 28 13.65 -34.74 4.08
N LYS A 29 12.67 -35.59 4.39
CA LYS A 29 11.25 -35.26 4.22
C LYS A 29 10.80 -34.20 5.21
N SER A 30 11.19 -34.31 6.46
CA SER A 30 10.89 -33.34 7.51
C SER A 30 11.53 -31.96 7.22
N ARG A 31 12.73 -31.93 6.65
CA ARG A 31 13.36 -30.67 6.21
C ARG A 31 12.56 -29.97 5.13
N ILE A 32 12.07 -30.72 4.13
CA ILE A 32 11.27 -30.13 3.05
C ILE A 32 9.97 -29.55 3.63
N VAL A 33 9.27 -30.29 4.47
CA VAL A 33 8.01 -29.84 5.10
C VAL A 33 8.23 -28.63 6.00
N LEU A 34 9.39 -28.49 6.64
CA LEU A 34 9.70 -27.36 7.51
C LEU A 34 10.10 -26.09 6.74
N VAL A 35 10.83 -26.25 5.64
CA VAL A 35 11.45 -25.15 4.90
C VAL A 35 10.59 -24.67 3.73
N LEU A 36 9.97 -25.61 3.02
CA LEU A 36 9.23 -25.29 1.79
C LEU A 36 8.03 -24.37 2.01
N PRO A 37 7.14 -24.57 3.02
CA PRO A 37 6.02 -23.68 3.24
C PRO A 37 6.41 -22.23 3.56
N PRO A 38 7.37 -21.95 4.46
CA PRO A 38 7.82 -20.58 4.70
C PRO A 38 8.45 -19.92 3.46
N LEU A 39 9.19 -20.68 2.64
CA LEU A 39 9.75 -20.15 1.39
C LEU A 39 8.65 -19.81 0.38
N ILE A 40 7.66 -20.68 0.19
CA ILE A 40 6.52 -20.40 -0.68
C ILE A 40 5.76 -19.18 -0.16
N GLN A 41 5.54 -19.08 1.15
CA GLN A 41 4.85 -17.96 1.76
C GLN A 41 5.61 -16.66 1.58
N LEU A 42 6.94 -16.66 1.77
CA LEU A 42 7.80 -15.51 1.50
C LEU A 42 7.71 -15.08 0.04
N PHE A 43 7.73 -16.04 -0.88
CA PHE A 43 7.60 -15.78 -2.31
C PHE A 43 6.23 -15.15 -2.64
N ILE A 44 5.14 -15.74 -2.15
CA ILE A 44 3.79 -15.22 -2.35
C ILE A 44 3.67 -13.79 -1.78
N PHE A 45 4.15 -13.54 -0.56
CA PHE A 45 4.09 -12.21 0.03
C PHE A 45 4.93 -11.19 -0.73
N THR A 46 6.10 -11.56 -1.21
CA THR A 46 6.94 -10.66 -2.02
C THR A 46 6.21 -10.23 -3.30
N PHE A 47 5.49 -11.14 -3.95
CA PHE A 47 4.70 -10.80 -5.13
C PHE A 47 3.37 -10.11 -4.79
N ALA A 48 2.74 -10.44 -3.67
CA ALA A 48 1.48 -9.84 -3.25
C ALA A 48 1.64 -8.38 -2.78
N THR A 49 2.80 -8.02 -2.24
CA THR A 49 3.11 -6.64 -1.82
C THR A 49 3.50 -5.73 -2.98
N THR A 50 3.84 -6.27 -4.13
CA THR A 50 4.05 -5.49 -5.37
C THR A 50 2.75 -5.30 -6.15
N LEU A 51 1.63 -5.09 -5.49
CA LEU A 51 0.44 -4.51 -6.11
C LEU A 51 0.71 -3.02 -6.36
N ASP A 52 1.63 -2.77 -7.29
CA ASP A 52 1.84 -1.45 -7.87
C ASP A 52 0.52 -1.09 -8.56
N VAL A 53 -0.21 -0.15 -7.98
CA VAL A 53 -1.47 0.36 -8.54
C VAL A 53 -1.09 1.16 -9.80
N LYS A 54 -0.89 0.44 -10.90
CA LYS A 54 -0.64 1.02 -12.23
C LYS A 54 -1.96 1.04 -13.01
N ASN A 55 -2.09 2.00 -13.89
CA ASN A 55 -3.24 2.15 -14.77
C ASN A 55 -4.55 2.45 -14.02
N VAL A 56 -4.54 3.40 -13.12
CA VAL A 56 -5.71 3.88 -12.40
C VAL A 56 -6.25 5.11 -13.08
N ASP A 57 -7.56 5.12 -13.29
CA ASP A 57 -8.26 6.31 -13.71
C ASP A 57 -8.44 7.23 -12.50
N ILE A 58 -8.03 8.48 -12.64
CA ILE A 58 -8.11 9.49 -11.59
C ILE A 58 -9.05 10.60 -12.02
N GLY A 59 -9.92 11.02 -11.10
CA GLY A 59 -10.74 12.21 -11.27
C GLY A 59 -9.98 13.47 -10.91
N LEU A 60 -10.26 14.57 -11.57
CA LEU A 60 -9.75 15.88 -11.20
C LEU A 60 -10.88 16.90 -11.23
N VAL A 61 -11.06 17.62 -10.13
CA VAL A 61 -11.99 18.74 -10.02
C VAL A 61 -11.16 20.00 -9.80
N ASP A 62 -11.15 20.88 -10.80
CA ASP A 62 -10.51 22.19 -10.68
C ASP A 62 -11.55 23.27 -10.35
N ARG A 63 -11.41 23.86 -9.16
CA ARG A 63 -12.26 24.98 -8.71
C ARG A 63 -11.55 26.32 -8.80
N SER A 64 -10.23 26.33 -8.99
CA SER A 64 -9.44 27.55 -9.07
C SER A 64 -9.48 28.18 -10.47
N GLY A 65 -9.52 27.36 -11.51
CA GLY A 65 -9.51 27.80 -12.91
C GLY A 65 -8.25 28.57 -13.34
N GLY A 66 -7.17 28.46 -12.56
CA GLY A 66 -5.98 29.25 -12.74
C GLY A 66 -4.88 28.53 -13.55
N VAL A 67 -3.79 29.28 -13.81
CA VAL A 67 -2.67 28.80 -14.63
C VAL A 67 -1.91 27.68 -13.93
N HIS A 68 -1.71 27.78 -12.63
CA HIS A 68 -0.99 26.76 -11.85
C HIS A 68 -1.80 25.45 -11.74
N ALA A 69 -3.13 25.54 -11.68
CA ALA A 69 -4.00 24.37 -11.71
C ALA A 69 -3.89 23.65 -13.05
N GLN A 70 -3.86 24.38 -14.16
CA GLN A 70 -3.67 23.80 -15.50
C GLN A 70 -2.29 23.15 -15.65
N GLU A 71 -1.24 23.79 -15.13
CA GLU A 71 0.11 23.20 -15.14
C GLU A 71 0.15 21.89 -14.33
N LEU A 72 -0.51 21.87 -13.16
CA LEU A 72 -0.65 20.66 -12.35
C LEU A 72 -1.37 19.55 -13.12
N LEU A 73 -2.50 19.89 -13.78
CA LEU A 73 -3.27 18.95 -14.60
C LEU A 73 -2.38 18.31 -15.68
N GLN A 74 -1.64 19.09 -16.43
CA GLN A 74 -0.73 18.59 -17.48
C GLN A 74 0.35 17.66 -16.90
N ARG A 75 0.88 17.97 -15.72
CA ARG A 75 1.86 17.10 -15.05
C ARG A 75 1.25 15.78 -14.58
N VAL A 76 0.01 15.80 -14.12
CA VAL A 76 -0.72 14.60 -13.70
C VAL A 76 -1.06 13.73 -14.91
N GLU A 77 -1.57 14.33 -15.99
CA GLU A 77 -1.86 13.65 -17.27
C GLU A 77 -0.60 13.01 -17.88
N GLY A 78 0.52 13.70 -17.81
CA GLY A 78 1.83 13.19 -18.31
C GLY A 78 2.46 12.11 -17.42
N SER A 79 1.86 11.75 -16.31
CA SER A 79 2.43 10.76 -15.38
C SER A 79 2.14 9.33 -15.88
N PRO A 80 3.15 8.47 -16.02
CA PRO A 80 2.94 7.08 -16.44
C PRO A 80 2.25 6.20 -15.39
N ARG A 81 1.92 6.75 -14.23
CA ARG A 81 1.23 6.04 -13.14
C ARG A 81 -0.27 6.01 -13.33
N PHE A 82 -0.83 7.01 -14.01
CA PHE A 82 -2.25 7.10 -14.28
C PHE A 82 -2.54 6.62 -15.71
N ARG A 83 -3.65 5.91 -15.88
CA ARG A 83 -4.09 5.49 -17.20
C ARG A 83 -4.79 6.65 -17.91
N ASP A 84 -5.76 7.23 -17.22
CA ASP A 84 -6.53 8.38 -17.69
C ASP A 84 -6.78 9.36 -16.54
N VAL A 85 -6.82 10.66 -16.87
CA VAL A 85 -7.22 11.73 -15.97
C VAL A 85 -8.53 12.30 -16.47
N ILE A 86 -9.61 12.08 -15.72
CA ILE A 86 -10.95 12.51 -16.06
C ILE A 86 -11.24 13.84 -15.37
N VAL A 87 -11.30 14.92 -16.14
CA VAL A 87 -11.66 16.22 -15.59
C VAL A 87 -13.17 16.25 -15.35
N LEU A 88 -13.55 16.47 -14.10
CA LEU A 88 -14.94 16.43 -13.64
C LEU A 88 -15.43 17.86 -13.34
N PRO A 89 -16.64 18.21 -13.79
CA PRO A 89 -17.11 19.60 -13.73
C PRO A 89 -17.53 20.05 -12.32
N SER A 90 -17.73 19.14 -11.40
CA SER A 90 -18.21 19.48 -10.05
C SER A 90 -17.90 18.40 -9.02
N MET A 91 -18.04 18.73 -7.74
CA MET A 91 -17.94 17.77 -6.63
C MET A 91 -19.00 16.66 -6.74
N ALA A 92 -20.22 16.99 -7.14
CA ALA A 92 -21.30 16.01 -7.33
C ALA A 92 -20.95 15.02 -8.46
N ALA A 93 -20.38 15.49 -9.57
CA ALA A 93 -19.91 14.64 -10.64
C ALA A 93 -18.75 13.73 -10.18
N MET A 94 -17.89 14.22 -9.29
CA MET A 94 -16.82 13.44 -8.70
C MET A 94 -17.37 12.32 -7.81
N GLU A 95 -18.31 12.65 -6.92
CA GLU A 95 -18.96 11.64 -6.05
C GLU A 95 -19.62 10.56 -6.90
N GLN A 96 -20.35 10.95 -7.93
CA GLN A 96 -20.96 9.99 -8.86
C GLN A 96 -19.92 9.12 -9.57
N ALA A 97 -18.84 9.70 -10.10
CA ALA A 97 -17.78 8.96 -10.78
C ALA A 97 -17.08 7.95 -9.87
N ILE A 98 -16.90 8.28 -8.57
CA ILE A 98 -16.37 7.36 -7.57
C ILE A 98 -17.40 6.25 -7.26
N ASP A 99 -18.67 6.59 -7.10
CA ASP A 99 -19.74 5.62 -6.81
C ASP A 99 -19.96 4.64 -7.96
N GLU A 100 -19.89 5.12 -9.19
CA GLU A 100 -19.95 4.29 -10.40
C GLU A 100 -18.64 3.56 -10.72
N GLN A 101 -17.61 3.74 -9.88
CA GLN A 101 -16.28 3.13 -10.04
C GLN A 101 -15.57 3.53 -11.35
N GLN A 102 -15.90 4.66 -11.92
CA GLN A 102 -15.23 5.22 -13.10
C GLN A 102 -13.83 5.72 -12.74
N VAL A 103 -13.65 6.24 -11.53
CA VAL A 103 -12.37 6.67 -10.97
C VAL A 103 -12.15 6.05 -9.60
N LEU A 104 -10.90 5.73 -9.28
CA LEU A 104 -10.52 5.16 -7.99
C LEU A 104 -10.22 6.24 -6.96
N ALA A 105 -9.72 7.36 -7.43
CA ALA A 105 -9.34 8.52 -6.64
C ALA A 105 -9.68 9.80 -7.39
N ALA A 106 -9.83 10.90 -6.67
CA ALA A 106 -10.01 12.21 -7.28
C ALA A 106 -9.17 13.26 -6.56
N ILE A 107 -8.54 14.13 -7.35
CA ILE A 107 -7.83 15.31 -6.87
C ILE A 107 -8.78 16.49 -6.96
N VAL A 108 -8.88 17.26 -5.88
CA VAL A 108 -9.68 18.48 -5.81
C VAL A 108 -8.74 19.66 -5.62
N ILE A 109 -8.72 20.55 -6.60
CA ILE A 109 -7.99 21.82 -6.55
C ILE A 109 -8.92 22.87 -5.97
N GLN A 110 -8.53 23.48 -4.84
CA GLN A 110 -9.36 24.46 -4.12
C GLN A 110 -9.39 25.82 -4.85
N ASP A 111 -10.41 26.61 -4.57
CA ASP A 111 -10.65 27.91 -5.20
C ASP A 111 -9.49 28.90 -5.00
N ASP A 112 -8.79 28.82 -3.86
CA ASP A 112 -7.69 29.71 -3.48
C ASP A 112 -6.31 29.23 -3.94
N PHE A 113 -6.24 28.08 -4.66
CA PHE A 113 -5.00 27.41 -5.03
C PHE A 113 -4.03 28.33 -5.78
N ASP A 114 -4.48 28.90 -6.89
CA ASP A 114 -3.66 29.78 -7.72
C ASP A 114 -3.27 31.08 -7.00
N GLN A 115 -4.18 31.66 -6.21
CA GLN A 115 -3.87 32.84 -5.43
C GLN A 115 -2.77 32.59 -4.39
N ARG A 116 -2.82 31.47 -3.72
CA ARG A 116 -1.80 31.09 -2.74
C ARG A 116 -0.45 30.89 -3.39
N LEU A 117 -0.39 30.17 -4.49
CA LEU A 117 0.86 29.96 -5.24
C LEU A 117 1.43 31.26 -5.79
N ALA A 118 0.59 32.15 -6.33
CA ALA A 118 1.02 33.46 -6.81
C ALA A 118 1.61 34.35 -5.69
N ARG A 119 1.23 34.11 -4.43
CA ARG A 119 1.78 34.80 -3.25
C ARG A 119 3.00 34.07 -2.64
N GLY A 120 3.48 32.99 -3.26
CA GLY A 120 4.56 32.18 -2.73
C GLY A 120 4.19 31.38 -1.46
N GLN A 121 2.89 31.16 -1.24
CA GLN A 121 2.36 30.40 -0.11
C GLN A 121 2.12 28.94 -0.49
N SER A 122 2.09 28.06 0.51
CA SER A 122 1.68 26.69 0.30
C SER A 122 0.19 26.60 -0.03
N ALA A 123 -0.14 25.86 -1.08
CA ALA A 123 -1.51 25.52 -1.44
C ALA A 123 -1.81 24.07 -1.10
N THR A 124 -3.06 23.77 -0.75
CA THR A 124 -3.51 22.44 -0.36
C THR A 124 -4.33 21.84 -1.50
N LEU A 125 -4.07 20.55 -1.78
CA LEU A 125 -4.89 19.74 -2.66
C LEU A 125 -5.75 18.81 -1.81
N GLY A 126 -7.01 18.66 -2.18
CA GLY A 126 -7.87 17.61 -1.63
C GLY A 126 -7.61 16.31 -2.39
N LEU A 127 -7.52 15.19 -1.68
CA LEU A 127 -7.51 13.85 -2.27
C LEU A 127 -8.68 13.08 -1.71
N VAL A 128 -9.54 12.60 -2.59
CA VAL A 128 -10.70 11.76 -2.26
C VAL A 128 -10.44 10.37 -2.83
N LEU A 129 -10.58 9.36 -1.98
CA LEU A 129 -10.32 7.95 -2.33
C LEU A 129 -11.59 7.13 -2.15
N ASP A 130 -11.82 6.17 -3.03
CA ASP A 130 -12.87 5.16 -2.81
C ASP A 130 -12.47 4.22 -1.66
N GLY A 131 -13.02 4.45 -0.47
CA GLY A 131 -12.75 3.66 0.74
C GLY A 131 -13.24 2.23 0.68
N ARG A 132 -14.04 1.84 -0.33
CA ARG A 132 -14.49 0.46 -0.54
C ARG A 132 -13.36 -0.45 -1.00
N ARG A 133 -12.32 0.11 -1.58
CA ARG A 133 -11.11 -0.62 -2.00
C ARG A 133 -9.99 -0.34 -1.01
N SER A 134 -9.85 -1.20 -0.01
CA SER A 134 -8.86 -1.06 1.07
C SER A 134 -7.41 -0.91 0.59
N ASN A 135 -7.09 -1.38 -0.63
CA ASN A 135 -5.76 -1.24 -1.22
C ASN A 135 -5.49 0.17 -1.78
N ALA A 136 -6.51 0.96 -2.10
CA ALA A 136 -6.36 2.32 -2.60
C ALA A 136 -5.99 3.33 -1.49
N ALA A 137 -6.32 3.01 -0.24
CA ALA A 137 -6.04 3.86 0.91
C ALA A 137 -4.61 3.70 1.48
N GLN A 138 -3.78 2.82 0.89
CA GLN A 138 -2.41 2.55 1.33
C GLN A 138 -1.34 3.19 0.42
N ILE A 139 -1.71 4.18 -0.37
CA ILE A 139 -0.79 4.92 -1.25
C ILE A 139 -0.14 6.09 -0.51
#